data_c1723c82e7a92c339e17ba0accb07e8c
#
_entry.id   c1723c82e7a92c339e17ba0accb07e8c
#
_cell.length_a   1.000
_cell.length_b   1.000
_cell.length_c   1.000
_cell.angle_alpha   90.00
_cell.angle_beta   90.00
_cell.angle_gamma   90.00
#
_symmetry.space_group_name_H-M   'P 1'
#
loop_
_entity.id
_entity.type
_entity.pdbx_description
1 polymer ?
#
loop_
_entity_poly.entity_id
_entity_poly.type
_entity_poly.pdbx_seq_one_letter_code
_entity_poly.pdbx_strand_id
1 'polypeptide(L)'
;MVAIKKFYTGKNYKLEESVGFLLRNLTLLISREVERRMTSHGLTDAQWKPLLFIRQGRGETAADLSRSTCIDTGAVTRMIDRLEDKDLIRRERSEQDRRVVNLVLTDEGSRLADEVVPAVLSGTLNEMLAGFSTQEYEQFKSLLVRALENVNRMSTEGDDE
;
A
#
# COMPACT_ATOMS: atom_id res chain seq x y z
N MET A 1 -13.49 -22.79 -19.76
CA MET A 1 -12.17 -22.91 -19.08
C MET A 1 -11.11 -22.38 -20.05
N VAL A 2 -10.44 -21.27 -19.71
CA VAL A 2 -9.34 -20.75 -20.53
C VAL A 2 -8.13 -21.66 -20.30
N ALA A 3 -7.55 -22.21 -21.38
CA ALA A 3 -6.37 -23.04 -21.29
C ALA A 3 -5.20 -22.23 -20.68
N ILE A 4 -4.69 -22.65 -19.52
CA ILE A 4 -3.57 -21.98 -18.86
C ILE A 4 -2.30 -22.30 -19.65
N LYS A 5 -1.71 -21.30 -20.30
CA LYS A 5 -0.42 -21.44 -20.96
C LYS A 5 0.67 -21.61 -19.88
N LYS A 6 1.40 -22.72 -19.93
CA LYS A 6 2.49 -22.99 -18.98
C LYS A 6 3.76 -22.24 -19.38
N PHE A 7 4.07 -21.16 -18.71
CA PHE A 7 5.33 -20.41 -18.86
C PHE A 7 6.49 -21.04 -18.07
N TYR A 8 6.17 -21.70 -16.95
CA TYR A 8 7.13 -22.37 -16.09
C TYR A 8 6.87 -23.87 -16.02
N THR A 9 7.95 -24.64 -15.98
CA THR A 9 7.93 -26.08 -15.66
C THR A 9 9.01 -26.34 -14.61
N GLY A 10 8.91 -27.44 -13.85
CA GLY A 10 9.93 -27.78 -12.84
C GLY A 10 11.35 -27.90 -13.42
N LYS A 11 11.48 -28.15 -14.73
CA LYS A 11 12.79 -28.28 -15.40
C LYS A 11 13.37 -26.95 -15.85
N ASN A 12 12.55 -25.95 -16.18
CA ASN A 12 13.00 -24.64 -16.68
C ASN A 12 12.79 -23.51 -15.67
N TYR A 13 12.38 -23.82 -14.43
CA TYR A 13 12.20 -22.82 -13.40
C TYR A 13 13.55 -22.33 -12.89
N LYS A 14 13.83 -21.06 -13.14
CA LYS A 14 14.95 -20.35 -12.56
C LYS A 14 14.42 -19.25 -11.66
N LEU A 15 14.79 -19.31 -10.39
CA LEU A 15 14.27 -18.40 -9.37
C LEU A 15 14.48 -16.94 -9.77
N GLU A 16 15.69 -16.56 -10.14
CA GLU A 16 16.11 -15.20 -10.41
C GLU A 16 15.48 -14.59 -11.68
N GLU A 17 15.07 -15.44 -12.62
CA GLU A 17 14.39 -15.03 -13.85
C GLU A 17 12.84 -15.06 -13.72
N SER A 18 12.34 -15.53 -12.57
CA SER A 18 10.89 -15.66 -12.39
C SER A 18 10.23 -14.29 -12.14
N VAL A 19 9.02 -14.12 -12.69
CA VAL A 19 8.22 -12.91 -12.47
C VAL A 19 7.98 -12.65 -10.98
N GLY A 20 7.76 -13.70 -10.18
CA GLY A 20 7.58 -13.58 -8.74
C GLY A 20 8.81 -13.00 -8.03
N PHE A 21 10.02 -13.44 -8.39
CA PHE A 21 11.26 -12.92 -7.84
C PHE A 21 11.49 -11.47 -8.26
N LEU A 22 11.27 -11.14 -9.54
CA LEU A 22 11.40 -9.77 -10.04
C LEU A 22 10.42 -8.81 -9.35
N LEU A 23 9.14 -9.18 -9.19
CA LEU A 23 8.15 -8.39 -8.50
C LEU A 23 8.52 -8.17 -7.03
N ARG A 24 8.94 -9.24 -6.34
CA ARG A 24 9.39 -9.13 -4.93
C ARG A 24 10.55 -8.16 -4.79
N ASN A 25 11.59 -8.29 -5.63
CA ASN A 25 12.76 -7.41 -5.56
C ASN A 25 12.40 -5.97 -5.90
N LEU A 26 11.59 -5.76 -6.93
CA LEU A 26 11.10 -4.44 -7.30
C LEU A 26 10.36 -3.78 -6.14
N THR A 27 9.41 -4.48 -5.54
CA THR A 27 8.65 -3.99 -4.38
C THR A 27 9.56 -3.66 -3.21
N LEU A 28 10.53 -4.51 -2.90
CA LEU A 28 11.49 -4.30 -1.81
C LEU A 28 12.34 -3.05 -2.02
N LEU A 29 12.88 -2.87 -3.23
CA LEU A 29 13.73 -1.72 -3.56
C LEU A 29 12.94 -0.41 -3.57
N ILE A 30 11.75 -0.40 -4.15
CA ILE A 30 10.85 0.76 -4.12
C ILE A 30 10.49 1.13 -2.67
N SER A 31 10.11 0.15 -1.86
CA SER A 31 9.75 0.41 -0.45
C SER A 31 10.91 1.02 0.33
N ARG A 32 12.12 0.54 0.15
CA ARG A 32 13.33 1.11 0.78
C ARG A 32 13.60 2.55 0.34
N GLU A 33 13.44 2.84 -0.95
CA GLU A 33 13.66 4.18 -1.47
C GLU A 33 12.57 5.16 -1.00
N VAL A 34 11.31 4.74 -0.97
CA VAL A 34 10.20 5.52 -0.40
C VAL A 34 10.46 5.80 1.08
N GLU A 35 10.82 4.79 1.87
CA GLU A 35 11.13 4.97 3.29
C GLU A 35 12.29 5.94 3.52
N ARG A 36 13.38 5.81 2.75
CA ARG A 36 14.52 6.73 2.79
C ARG A 36 14.10 8.18 2.55
N ARG A 37 13.24 8.42 1.54
CA ARG A 37 12.73 9.76 1.21
C ARG A 37 11.74 10.26 2.24
N MET A 38 10.84 9.42 2.74
CA MET A 38 9.89 9.79 3.80
C MET A 38 10.61 10.16 5.09
N THR A 39 11.71 9.48 5.42
CA THR A 39 12.51 9.80 6.61
C THR A 39 13.09 11.21 6.56
N SER A 40 13.44 11.75 5.39
CA SER A 40 13.88 13.14 5.26
C SER A 40 12.78 14.17 5.59
N HIS A 41 11.53 13.74 5.58
CA HIS A 41 10.36 14.53 6.02
C HIS A 41 9.89 14.17 7.44
N GLY A 42 10.70 13.41 8.20
CA GLY A 42 10.37 12.98 9.57
C GLY A 42 9.29 11.89 9.67
N LEU A 43 8.97 11.22 8.55
CA LEU A 43 7.96 10.18 8.47
C LEU A 43 8.59 8.79 8.33
N THR A 44 8.07 7.83 9.08
CA THR A 44 8.35 6.39 8.90
C THR A 44 7.24 5.72 8.11
N ASP A 45 7.50 4.49 7.64
CA ASP A 45 6.52 3.67 6.92
C ASP A 45 5.23 3.46 7.73
N ALA A 46 5.37 3.26 9.05
CA ALA A 46 4.24 3.14 9.97
C ALA A 46 3.44 4.45 10.19
N GLN A 47 3.93 5.58 9.70
CA GLN A 47 3.27 6.88 9.85
C GLN A 47 2.62 7.38 8.57
N TRP A 48 3.34 7.37 7.44
CA TRP A 48 2.79 7.94 6.22
C TRP A 48 1.67 7.10 5.60
N LYS A 49 1.74 5.76 5.69
CA LYS A 49 0.68 4.89 5.12
C LYS A 49 -0.68 5.13 5.75
N PRO A 50 -0.81 5.14 7.10
CA PRO A 50 -2.09 5.46 7.73
C PRO A 50 -2.64 6.82 7.34
N LEU A 51 -1.80 7.87 7.27
CA LEU A 51 -2.24 9.20 6.85
C LEU A 51 -2.88 9.16 5.46
N LEU A 52 -2.24 8.45 4.52
CA LEU A 52 -2.78 8.30 3.17
C LEU A 52 -4.08 7.51 3.15
N PHE A 53 -4.22 6.43 3.94
CA PHE A 53 -5.46 5.65 4.03
C PHE A 53 -6.60 6.45 4.64
N ILE A 54 -6.34 7.21 5.71
CA ILE A 54 -7.35 8.09 6.31
C ILE A 54 -7.80 9.13 5.28
N ARG A 55 -6.85 9.77 4.58
CA ARG A 55 -7.15 10.76 3.54
C ARG A 55 -8.02 10.23 2.41
N GLN A 56 -7.86 8.96 2.06
CA GLN A 56 -8.60 8.29 1.00
C GLN A 56 -9.93 7.66 1.47
N GLY A 57 -10.36 7.89 2.71
CA GLY A 57 -11.56 7.27 3.27
C GLY A 57 -11.45 5.76 3.51
N ARG A 58 -10.22 5.21 3.55
CA ARG A 58 -9.94 3.79 3.74
C ARG A 58 -9.41 3.45 5.14
N GLY A 59 -9.36 4.42 6.03
CA GLY A 59 -8.81 4.32 7.37
C GLY A 59 -9.56 5.17 8.40
N GLU A 60 -10.88 5.32 8.23
CA GLU A 60 -11.71 6.16 9.11
C GLU A 60 -11.81 5.62 10.53
N THR A 61 -11.58 4.32 10.74
CA THR A 61 -11.53 3.69 12.06
C THR A 61 -10.27 2.81 12.20
N ALA A 62 -9.96 2.41 13.45
CA ALA A 62 -8.88 1.45 13.70
C ALA A 62 -9.11 0.10 12.96
N ALA A 63 -10.35 -0.34 12.85
CA ALA A 63 -10.71 -1.54 12.11
C ALA A 63 -10.47 -1.39 10.60
N ASP A 64 -10.77 -0.20 10.03
CA ASP A 64 -10.49 0.09 8.62
C ASP A 64 -8.99 0.10 8.34
N LEU A 65 -8.21 0.73 9.21
CA LEU A 65 -6.75 0.72 9.10
C LEU A 65 -6.19 -0.70 9.20
N SER A 66 -6.67 -1.53 10.12
CA SER A 66 -6.26 -2.93 10.24
C SER A 66 -6.49 -3.70 8.93
N ARG A 67 -7.67 -3.56 8.33
CA ARG A 67 -7.99 -4.18 7.03
C ARG A 67 -7.12 -3.64 5.89
N SER A 68 -6.96 -2.32 5.82
CA SER A 68 -6.23 -1.67 4.72
C SER A 68 -4.71 -1.89 4.78
N THR A 69 -4.15 -2.08 5.97
CA THR A 69 -2.71 -2.30 6.18
C THR A 69 -2.34 -3.77 6.32
N CYS A 70 -3.32 -4.68 6.50
CA CYS A 70 -3.09 -6.08 6.85
C CYS A 70 -2.26 -6.25 8.15
N ILE A 71 -2.42 -5.32 9.10
CA ILE A 71 -1.73 -5.31 10.40
C ILE A 71 -2.74 -5.69 11.49
N ASP A 72 -2.31 -6.44 12.51
CA ASP A 72 -3.16 -6.82 13.64
C ASP A 72 -3.64 -5.61 14.45
N THR A 73 -4.82 -5.74 15.07
CA THR A 73 -5.51 -4.66 15.78
C THR A 73 -4.67 -4.06 16.92
N GLY A 74 -3.87 -4.88 17.61
CA GLY A 74 -3.02 -4.39 18.70
C GLY A 74 -1.86 -3.51 18.19
N ALA A 75 -1.26 -3.89 17.05
CA ALA A 75 -0.23 -3.08 16.41
C ALA A 75 -0.81 -1.80 15.80
N VAL A 76 -2.04 -1.86 15.25
CA VAL A 76 -2.76 -0.67 14.75
C VAL A 76 -3.05 0.31 15.89
N THR A 77 -3.48 -0.16 17.07
CA THR A 77 -3.71 0.72 18.22
C THR A 77 -2.43 1.49 18.59
N ARG A 78 -1.31 0.79 18.73
CA ARG A 78 -0.01 1.45 19.02
C ARG A 78 0.45 2.41 17.92
N MET A 79 0.11 2.11 16.67
CA MET A 79 0.40 2.99 15.54
C MET A 79 -0.44 4.26 15.61
N ILE A 80 -1.72 4.16 15.91
CA ILE A 80 -2.64 5.29 16.09
C ILE A 80 -2.17 6.18 17.26
N ASP A 81 -1.81 5.59 18.41
CA ASP A 81 -1.29 6.33 19.56
C ASP A 81 -0.07 7.18 19.18
N ARG A 82 0.89 6.60 18.43
CA ARG A 82 2.09 7.32 17.95
C ARG A 82 1.79 8.44 16.96
N LEU A 83 0.74 8.28 16.15
CA LEU A 83 0.32 9.33 15.22
C LEU A 83 -0.37 10.48 15.96
N GLU A 84 -1.16 10.15 16.98
CA GLU A 84 -1.80 11.14 17.86
C GLU A 84 -0.77 11.89 18.73
N ASP A 85 0.20 11.19 19.32
CA ASP A 85 1.33 11.78 20.05
C ASP A 85 2.16 12.78 19.20
N LYS A 86 2.18 12.57 17.87
CA LYS A 86 2.84 13.48 16.91
C LYS A 86 1.92 14.56 16.36
N ASP A 87 0.70 14.65 16.86
CA ASP A 87 -0.31 15.59 16.38
C ASP A 87 -0.59 15.48 14.86
N LEU A 88 -0.56 14.25 14.33
CA LEU A 88 -0.86 13.99 12.93
C LEU A 88 -2.31 13.56 12.70
N ILE A 89 -2.92 12.95 13.70
CA ILE A 89 -4.32 12.55 13.73
C ILE A 89 -4.92 12.90 15.09
N ARG A 90 -6.26 12.88 15.14
CA ARG A 90 -7.03 12.92 16.39
C ARG A 90 -8.15 11.90 16.34
N ARG A 91 -8.57 11.44 17.52
CA ARG A 91 -9.73 10.57 17.69
C ARG A 91 -10.96 11.42 17.94
N GLU A 92 -12.00 11.20 17.15
CA GLU A 92 -13.30 11.85 17.33
C GLU A 92 -14.40 10.80 17.49
N ARG A 93 -15.29 10.98 18.47
CA ARG A 93 -16.45 10.11 18.59
C ARG A 93 -17.44 10.42 17.47
N SER A 94 -17.95 9.38 16.81
CA SER A 94 -18.97 9.55 15.80
C SER A 94 -20.24 10.17 16.41
N GLU A 95 -20.82 11.15 15.74
CA GLU A 95 -22.09 11.74 16.12
C GLU A 95 -23.26 10.78 15.88
N GLN A 96 -23.12 9.87 14.91
CA GLN A 96 -24.15 8.90 14.51
C GLN A 96 -24.17 7.67 15.43
N ASP A 97 -22.99 7.17 15.83
CA ASP A 97 -22.87 6.07 16.80
C ASP A 97 -21.67 6.32 17.73
N ARG A 98 -21.98 6.66 18.99
CA ARG A 98 -20.98 6.95 20.02
C ARG A 98 -20.04 5.79 20.37
N ARG A 99 -20.31 4.58 19.87
CA ARG A 99 -19.43 3.40 20.00
C ARG A 99 -18.30 3.43 18.98
N VAL A 100 -18.46 4.20 17.92
CA VAL A 100 -17.47 4.34 16.86
C VAL A 100 -16.56 5.53 17.17
N VAL A 101 -15.26 5.28 17.07
CA VAL A 101 -14.22 6.32 17.17
C VAL A 101 -13.60 6.49 15.77
N ASN A 102 -13.81 7.67 15.22
CA ASN A 102 -13.24 8.06 13.93
C ASN A 102 -11.82 8.60 14.11
N LEU A 103 -11.00 8.35 13.12
CA LEU A 103 -9.64 8.89 12.99
C LEU A 103 -9.69 10.03 11.98
N VAL A 104 -9.31 11.20 12.41
CA VAL A 104 -9.34 12.43 11.61
C VAL A 104 -7.93 12.99 11.52
N LEU A 105 -7.52 13.40 10.34
CA LEU A 105 -6.25 14.11 10.16
C LEU A 105 -6.30 15.49 10.84
N THR A 106 -5.22 15.88 11.49
CA THR A 106 -4.98 17.27 11.87
C THR A 106 -4.61 18.10 10.64
N ASP A 107 -4.42 19.40 10.79
CA ASP A 107 -3.94 20.26 9.71
C ASP A 107 -2.57 19.81 9.20
N GLU A 108 -1.65 19.46 10.12
CA GLU A 108 -0.33 18.93 9.75
C GLU A 108 -0.43 17.54 9.11
N GLY A 109 -1.27 16.63 9.66
CA GLY A 109 -1.53 15.34 9.06
C GLY A 109 -2.11 15.46 7.65
N SER A 110 -3.03 16.40 7.43
CA SER A 110 -3.61 16.71 6.11
C SER A 110 -2.56 17.24 5.14
N ARG A 111 -1.74 18.19 5.57
CA ARG A 111 -0.64 18.74 4.75
C ARG A 111 0.33 17.63 4.32
N LEU A 112 0.72 16.75 5.25
CA LEU A 112 1.61 15.64 4.93
C LEU A 112 0.96 14.65 3.94
N ALA A 113 -0.31 14.32 4.15
CA ALA A 113 -1.05 13.38 3.30
C ALA A 113 -1.33 13.94 1.89
N ASP A 114 -1.52 15.27 1.75
CA ASP A 114 -1.87 15.92 0.48
C ASP A 114 -0.66 16.34 -0.34
N GLU A 115 0.40 16.77 0.31
CA GLU A 115 1.55 17.38 -0.37
C GLU A 115 2.78 16.48 -0.35
N VAL A 116 3.21 16.04 0.85
CA VAL A 116 4.49 15.36 1.01
C VAL A 116 4.43 13.91 0.53
N VAL A 117 3.46 13.16 1.03
CA VAL A 117 3.35 11.72 0.73
C VAL A 117 3.15 11.47 -0.78
N PRO A 118 2.19 12.15 -1.47
CA PRO A 118 2.02 11.96 -2.90
C PRO A 118 3.23 12.39 -3.73
N ALA A 119 3.92 13.47 -3.34
CA ALA A 119 5.11 13.96 -4.04
C ALA A 119 6.25 12.93 -3.96
N VAL A 120 6.51 12.36 -2.78
CA VAL A 120 7.53 11.32 -2.60
C VAL A 120 7.19 10.06 -3.38
N LEU A 121 5.94 9.60 -3.30
CA LEU A 121 5.49 8.40 -4.00
C LEU A 121 5.57 8.58 -5.52
N SER A 122 5.00 9.65 -6.05
CA SER A 122 5.00 9.91 -7.49
C SER A 122 6.42 10.11 -8.03
N GLY A 123 7.27 10.86 -7.31
CA GLY A 123 8.67 11.03 -7.68
C GLY A 123 9.42 9.71 -7.77
N THR A 124 9.29 8.86 -6.75
CA THR A 124 9.96 7.54 -6.72
C THR A 124 9.45 6.63 -7.83
N LEU A 125 8.13 6.59 -8.07
CA LEU A 125 7.55 5.74 -9.11
C LEU A 125 7.88 6.25 -10.52
N ASN A 126 7.93 7.56 -10.73
CA ASN A 126 8.36 8.14 -12.00
C ASN A 126 9.82 7.83 -12.32
N GLU A 127 10.70 7.87 -11.32
CA GLU A 127 12.10 7.46 -11.51
C GLU A 127 12.23 5.96 -11.81
N MET A 128 11.44 5.11 -11.17
CA MET A 128 11.38 3.68 -11.50
C MET A 128 10.96 3.44 -12.95
N LEU A 129 10.09 4.29 -13.48
CA LEU A 129 9.56 4.19 -14.84
C LEU A 129 10.39 5.02 -15.85
N ALA A 130 11.56 5.54 -15.45
CA ALA A 130 12.41 6.30 -16.34
C ALA A 130 12.78 5.48 -17.59
N GLY A 131 12.61 6.07 -18.76
CA GLY A 131 12.85 5.42 -20.04
C GLY A 131 11.66 4.65 -20.62
N PHE A 132 10.55 4.52 -19.90
CA PHE A 132 9.32 3.95 -20.45
C PHE A 132 8.62 4.98 -21.34
N SER A 133 8.14 4.54 -22.50
CA SER A 133 7.14 5.28 -23.26
C SER A 133 5.77 5.19 -22.57
N THR A 134 4.87 6.10 -22.87
CA THR A 134 3.48 6.05 -22.37
C THR A 134 2.80 4.72 -22.68
N GLN A 135 3.04 4.16 -23.87
CA GLN A 135 2.46 2.88 -24.27
C GLN A 135 3.00 1.73 -23.41
N GLU A 136 4.30 1.68 -23.17
CA GLU A 136 4.92 0.65 -22.32
C GLU A 136 4.43 0.76 -20.88
N TYR A 137 4.29 1.97 -20.33
CA TYR A 137 3.70 2.20 -19.02
C TYR A 137 2.27 1.66 -18.91
N GLU A 138 1.39 2.00 -19.84
CA GLU A 138 0.00 1.53 -19.84
C GLU A 138 -0.08 0.00 -20.02
N GLN A 139 0.76 -0.57 -20.86
CA GLN A 139 0.86 -2.02 -21.02
C GLN A 139 1.34 -2.70 -19.74
N PHE A 140 2.39 -2.21 -19.12
CA PHE A 140 2.94 -2.75 -17.88
C PHE A 140 1.90 -2.72 -16.76
N LYS A 141 1.23 -1.58 -16.56
CA LYS A 141 0.15 -1.40 -15.60
C LYS A 141 -1.01 -2.38 -15.83
N SER A 142 -1.46 -2.50 -17.08
CA SER A 142 -2.54 -3.44 -17.46
C SER A 142 -2.16 -4.90 -17.17
N LEU A 143 -0.93 -5.30 -17.45
CA LEU A 143 -0.44 -6.65 -17.17
C LEU A 143 -0.36 -6.93 -15.67
N LEU A 144 0.07 -5.96 -14.86
CA LEU A 144 0.08 -6.08 -13.39
C LEU A 144 -1.33 -6.21 -12.82
N VAL A 145 -2.29 -5.39 -13.28
CA VAL A 145 -3.69 -5.48 -12.85
C VAL A 145 -4.25 -6.87 -13.14
N ARG A 146 -4.06 -7.37 -14.37
CA ARG A 146 -4.51 -8.72 -14.76
C ARG A 146 -3.86 -9.82 -13.92
N ALA A 147 -2.58 -9.68 -13.57
CA ALA A 147 -1.90 -10.63 -12.70
C ALA A 147 -2.49 -10.62 -11.28
N LEU A 148 -2.78 -9.44 -10.71
CA LEU A 148 -3.43 -9.29 -9.42
C LEU A 148 -4.83 -9.92 -9.40
N GLU A 149 -5.64 -9.70 -10.44
CA GLU A 149 -6.97 -10.31 -10.58
C GLU A 149 -6.89 -11.84 -10.62
N ASN A 150 -5.88 -12.39 -11.31
CA ASN A 150 -5.67 -13.83 -11.34
C ASN A 150 -5.34 -14.41 -9.97
N VAL A 151 -4.45 -13.75 -9.21
CA VAL A 151 -4.09 -14.20 -7.85
C VAL A 151 -5.29 -14.11 -6.90
N ASN A 152 -6.07 -13.02 -6.95
CA ASN A 152 -7.27 -12.87 -6.13
C ASN A 152 -8.30 -14.00 -6.40
N ARG A 153 -8.49 -14.39 -7.65
CA ARG A 153 -9.37 -15.54 -7.98
C ARG A 153 -8.84 -16.87 -7.41
N MET A 154 -7.54 -17.10 -7.46
CA MET A 154 -6.95 -18.31 -6.87
C MET A 154 -7.20 -18.41 -5.37
N SER A 155 -7.18 -17.25 -4.66
CA SER A 155 -7.41 -17.22 -3.20
C SER A 155 -8.87 -17.50 -2.84
N THR A 156 -9.84 -17.04 -3.65
CA THR A 156 -11.27 -17.27 -3.40
C THR A 156 -11.71 -18.70 -3.72
N GLU A 157 -11.06 -19.36 -4.69
CA GLU A 157 -11.36 -20.76 -5.04
C GLU A 157 -10.75 -21.77 -4.04
N GLY A 158 -9.78 -21.36 -3.21
CA GLY A 158 -9.14 -22.20 -2.19
C GLY A 158 -9.82 -22.18 -0.81
N ASP A 159 -10.72 -21.24 -0.56
CA ASP A 159 -11.46 -21.13 0.70
C ASP A 159 -12.78 -21.93 0.70
N ASP A 160 -13.18 -22.51 -0.45
CA ASP A 160 -14.40 -23.30 -0.63
C ASP A 160 -14.16 -24.83 -0.60
N GLU A 161 -12.96 -25.32 -0.33
CA GLU A 161 -12.62 -26.73 -0.10
C GLU A 161 -12.28 -27.01 1.38
#